data_a337685c48dd41711142e57bc0d6c357
#
_entry.id   a337685c48dd41711142e57bc0d6c357
#
_cell.length_a   1.000
_cell.length_b   1.000
_cell.length_c   1.000
_cell.angle_alpha   90.00
_cell.angle_beta   90.00
_cell.angle_gamma   90.00
#
_symmetry.space_group_name_H-M   'P 1'
#
loop_
_entity.id
_entity.type
_entity.pdbx_description
1 polymer ?
#
loop_
_entity_poly.entity_id
_entity_poly.type
_entity_poly.pdbx_seq_one_letter_code
_entity_poly.pdbx_strand_id
1 'polypeptide(L)'
;MNVSDQRRVVVTGVAAISPFGLTVEDLWSGLTEGRSAVGPLTAFSVEGLPLRHAAEASSFTGHISEFGDLDSTRKKSIRKGLKVMCRETQMAVAAAQRALSDSGLETGASPTISPERFGCVFGSDYMLTMPEDFTAAVERCRGEDGQFDFEQWGAEGIPSMTPLWLLKYLPNMPASHIAIFNDLRGPSNSLTVREASGHVAAGEAAITIKRGAADVMLVGSTGTRIHPMKMVHAILNEQVALGDNEPETWSRPFDRDRKGMVLGEG
;
A
#
# COMPACT_ATOMS: atom_id res chain seq x y z
N MET A 1 -37.14 -12.43 1.19
CA MET A 1 -36.10 -12.73 2.19
C MET A 1 -36.43 -11.94 3.44
N ASN A 2 -36.65 -12.62 4.54
CA ASN A 2 -36.91 -11.95 5.80
C ASN A 2 -35.66 -11.19 6.27
N VAL A 3 -35.80 -9.94 6.68
CA VAL A 3 -34.72 -9.08 7.17
C VAL A 3 -33.99 -9.68 8.40
N SER A 4 -34.65 -10.62 9.10
CA SER A 4 -34.11 -11.32 10.29
C SER A 4 -33.05 -12.39 9.99
N ASP A 5 -32.80 -12.75 8.71
CA ASP A 5 -31.88 -13.84 8.34
C ASP A 5 -30.58 -13.34 7.68
N GLN A 6 -30.28 -12.04 7.75
CA GLN A 6 -29.04 -11.49 7.24
C GLN A 6 -27.89 -11.69 8.26
N ARG A 7 -26.83 -12.36 7.85
CA ARG A 7 -25.59 -12.46 8.62
C ARG A 7 -25.08 -11.07 8.98
N ARG A 8 -24.85 -10.83 10.26
CA ARG A 8 -24.18 -9.62 10.72
C ARG A 8 -22.68 -9.76 10.46
N VAL A 9 -22.07 -8.71 9.95
CA VAL A 9 -20.63 -8.64 9.73
C VAL A 9 -20.04 -7.73 10.78
N VAL A 10 -19.00 -8.17 11.45
CA VAL A 10 -18.29 -7.45 12.50
C VAL A 10 -16.81 -7.36 12.18
N VAL A 11 -16.14 -6.32 12.66
CA VAL A 11 -14.70 -6.18 12.60
C VAL A 11 -14.12 -6.84 13.84
N THR A 12 -13.19 -7.78 13.65
CA THR A 12 -12.57 -8.58 14.72
C THR A 12 -11.10 -8.25 14.95
N GLY A 13 -10.47 -7.53 14.04
CA GLY A 13 -9.10 -7.07 14.18
C GLY A 13 -8.83 -5.89 13.26
N VAL A 14 -7.97 -4.99 13.70
CA VAL A 14 -7.60 -3.77 13.00
C VAL A 14 -6.09 -3.52 13.05
N ALA A 15 -5.55 -2.90 12.02
CA ALA A 15 -4.18 -2.41 12.01
C ALA A 15 -4.07 -1.18 11.13
N ALA A 16 -3.09 -0.33 11.43
CA ALA A 16 -2.76 0.82 10.62
C ALA A 16 -1.25 0.99 10.52
N ILE A 17 -0.79 1.41 9.33
CA ILE A 17 0.53 2.00 9.11
C ILE A 17 0.25 3.37 8.53
N SER A 18 0.77 4.40 9.17
CA SER A 18 0.47 5.79 8.81
C SER A 18 1.67 6.68 9.07
N PRO A 19 1.66 7.93 8.61
CA PRO A 19 2.68 8.91 8.97
C PRO A 19 2.81 9.18 10.47
N PHE A 20 1.81 8.82 11.30
CA PHE A 20 1.91 8.92 12.75
C PHE A 20 2.63 7.75 13.40
N GLY A 21 2.70 6.59 12.76
CA GLY A 21 3.35 5.40 13.30
C GLY A 21 2.84 4.10 12.71
N LEU A 22 3.14 3.01 13.41
CA LEU A 22 2.89 1.64 12.94
C LEU A 22 1.68 0.97 13.61
N THR A 23 0.96 1.70 14.48
CA THR A 23 -0.16 1.15 15.23
C THR A 23 -1.43 1.97 15.05
N VAL A 24 -2.56 1.37 15.38
CA VAL A 24 -3.85 2.07 15.42
C VAL A 24 -3.83 3.16 16.51
N GLU A 25 -3.17 2.91 17.63
CA GLU A 25 -3.00 3.84 18.73
C GLU A 25 -2.23 5.09 18.31
N ASP A 26 -1.14 4.94 17.55
CA ASP A 26 -0.38 6.06 16.99
C ASP A 26 -1.25 6.93 16.09
N LEU A 27 -2.01 6.29 15.19
CA LEU A 27 -2.93 6.99 14.30
C LEU A 27 -4.03 7.71 15.09
N TRP A 28 -4.67 7.00 16.03
CA TRP A 28 -5.75 7.54 16.83
C TRP A 28 -5.33 8.72 17.70
N SER A 29 -4.18 8.58 18.38
CA SER A 29 -3.58 9.67 19.16
C SER A 29 -3.29 10.89 18.28
N GLY A 30 -2.66 10.68 17.11
CA GLY A 30 -2.39 11.76 16.16
C GLY A 30 -3.64 12.53 15.74
N LEU A 31 -4.73 11.81 15.46
CA LEU A 31 -5.99 12.40 15.04
C LEU A 31 -6.73 13.12 16.20
N THR A 32 -6.79 12.51 17.38
CA THR A 32 -7.52 13.08 18.53
C THR A 32 -6.81 14.27 19.16
N GLU A 33 -5.50 14.31 19.07
CA GLU A 33 -4.69 15.45 19.52
C GLU A 33 -4.59 16.57 18.48
N GLY A 34 -5.17 16.37 17.29
CA GLY A 34 -5.13 17.36 16.19
C GLY A 34 -3.73 17.59 15.64
N ARG A 35 -2.84 16.59 15.76
CA ARG A 35 -1.48 16.68 15.19
C ARG A 35 -1.50 16.57 13.67
N SER A 36 -0.61 17.28 13.00
CA SER A 36 -0.33 17.10 11.58
C SER A 36 0.89 16.19 11.42
N ALA A 37 0.83 15.27 10.46
CA ALA A 37 1.97 14.45 10.07
C ALA A 37 2.68 14.98 8.83
N VAL A 38 2.29 16.17 8.34
CA VAL A 38 2.93 16.81 7.20
C VAL A 38 4.28 17.39 7.64
N GLY A 39 5.34 16.98 6.99
CA GLY A 39 6.70 17.40 7.29
C GLY A 39 7.60 17.37 6.05
N PRO A 40 8.88 17.73 6.20
CA PRO A 40 9.86 17.61 5.13
C PRO A 40 9.94 16.19 4.59
N LEU A 41 9.94 16.04 3.26
CA LEU A 41 10.11 14.75 2.62
C LEU A 41 11.55 14.27 2.73
N THR A 42 11.73 13.01 3.17
CA THR A 42 13.06 12.41 3.38
C THR A 42 13.30 11.15 2.54
N ALA A 43 12.26 10.55 1.96
CA ALA A 43 12.34 9.29 1.23
C ALA A 43 13.24 9.36 -0.02
N PHE A 44 13.36 10.52 -0.66
CA PHE A 44 14.22 10.76 -1.83
C PHE A 44 14.53 12.25 -1.97
N SER A 45 15.52 12.59 -2.83
CA SER A 45 15.85 13.99 -3.12
C SER A 45 14.70 14.70 -3.81
N VAL A 46 14.31 15.85 -3.26
CA VAL A 46 13.28 16.75 -3.82
C VAL A 46 13.89 17.91 -4.59
N GLU A 47 15.19 17.86 -4.87
CA GLU A 47 15.87 18.90 -5.65
C GLU A 47 15.22 19.04 -7.04
N GLY A 48 14.87 20.26 -7.42
CA GLY A 48 14.16 20.54 -8.67
C GLY A 48 12.63 20.30 -8.62
N LEU A 49 12.09 19.75 -7.54
CA LEU A 49 10.64 19.61 -7.36
C LEU A 49 10.06 20.81 -6.58
N PRO A 50 8.87 21.32 -6.96
CA PRO A 50 8.21 22.40 -6.23
C PRO A 50 7.60 21.92 -4.89
N LEU A 51 7.44 20.62 -4.68
CA LEU A 51 6.86 20.00 -3.49
C LEU A 51 7.97 19.41 -2.64
N ARG A 52 8.07 19.86 -1.38
CA ARG A 52 9.13 19.47 -0.44
C ARG A 52 8.59 18.85 0.86
N HIS A 53 7.28 18.90 1.05
CA HIS A 53 6.61 18.43 2.26
C HIS A 53 5.50 17.45 1.90
N ALA A 54 5.36 16.42 2.70
CA ALA A 54 4.35 15.39 2.53
C ALA A 54 4.11 14.65 3.86
N ALA A 55 3.09 13.82 3.95
CA ALA A 55 2.85 12.96 5.10
C ALA A 55 3.49 11.58 4.84
N GLU A 56 4.76 11.45 5.20
CA GLU A 56 5.58 10.25 5.00
C GLU A 56 5.48 9.30 6.19
N ALA A 57 5.22 8.02 5.95
CA ALA A 57 5.24 6.97 6.98
C ALA A 57 6.69 6.54 7.27
N SER A 58 7.51 7.48 7.74
CA SER A 58 8.96 7.31 7.94
C SER A 58 9.32 6.25 8.97
N SER A 59 8.42 5.95 9.91
CA SER A 59 8.58 4.86 10.88
C SER A 59 8.54 3.46 10.26
N PHE A 60 7.98 3.32 9.05
CA PHE A 60 7.96 2.06 8.32
C PHE A 60 9.14 1.98 7.36
N THR A 61 10.10 1.13 7.66
CA THR A 61 11.32 0.91 6.85
C THR A 61 11.25 -0.33 5.97
N GLY A 62 10.21 -1.17 6.15
CA GLY A 62 10.10 -2.48 5.52
C GLY A 62 10.95 -3.55 6.21
N HIS A 63 11.54 -3.26 7.37
CA HIS A 63 12.26 -4.26 8.14
C HIS A 63 11.29 -5.29 8.72
N ILE A 64 11.67 -6.57 8.68
CA ILE A 64 10.79 -7.69 9.04
C ILE A 64 10.20 -7.62 10.46
N SER A 65 10.82 -6.90 11.39
CA SER A 65 10.31 -6.68 12.74
C SER A 65 9.05 -5.80 12.76
N GLU A 66 8.80 -5.05 11.72
CA GLU A 66 7.65 -4.15 11.60
C GLU A 66 6.37 -4.86 11.12
N PHE A 67 6.50 -6.14 10.75
CA PHE A 67 5.39 -6.97 10.28
C PHE A 67 4.59 -7.64 11.42
N GLY A 68 4.83 -7.25 12.66
CA GLY A 68 4.16 -7.82 13.84
C GLY A 68 4.88 -9.06 14.39
N ASP A 69 4.20 -9.75 15.33
CA ASP A 69 4.72 -10.97 15.93
C ASP A 69 4.44 -12.16 15.02
N LEU A 70 5.48 -12.64 14.35
CA LEU A 70 5.41 -13.68 13.33
C LEU A 70 6.15 -14.94 13.80
N ASP A 71 5.56 -16.11 13.55
CA ASP A 71 6.28 -17.37 13.67
C ASP A 71 7.49 -17.43 12.72
N SER A 72 8.44 -18.32 13.01
CA SER A 72 9.70 -18.41 12.28
C SER A 72 9.53 -18.74 10.79
N THR A 73 8.52 -19.53 10.44
CA THR A 73 8.24 -19.98 9.08
C THR A 73 7.68 -18.82 8.25
N ARG A 74 6.68 -18.12 8.79
CA ARG A 74 6.06 -16.94 8.16
C ARG A 74 7.06 -15.81 8.01
N LYS A 75 7.85 -15.53 9.06
CA LYS A 75 8.93 -14.56 9.05
C LYS A 75 9.95 -14.82 7.93
N LYS A 76 10.35 -16.09 7.75
CA LYS A 76 11.26 -16.49 6.67
C LYS A 76 10.63 -16.35 5.30
N SER A 77 9.34 -16.70 5.15
CA SER A 77 8.60 -16.58 3.89
C SER A 77 8.45 -15.12 3.47
N ILE A 78 7.97 -14.26 4.37
CA ILE A 78 7.82 -12.82 4.09
C ILE A 78 9.17 -12.20 3.74
N ARG A 79 10.24 -12.48 4.51
CA ARG A 79 11.59 -11.97 4.22
C ARG A 79 12.08 -12.33 2.82
N LYS A 80 11.76 -13.52 2.31
CA LYS A 80 12.06 -13.91 0.94
C LYS A 80 11.24 -13.11 -0.08
N GLY A 81 9.96 -12.87 0.24
CA GLY A 81 9.04 -12.13 -0.61
C GLY A 81 9.35 -10.63 -0.73
N LEU A 82 10.01 -10.02 0.27
CA LEU A 82 10.33 -8.57 0.25
C LEU A 82 11.06 -8.13 -1.02
N LYS A 83 11.82 -9.02 -1.65
CA LYS A 83 12.56 -8.73 -2.90
C LYS A 83 11.66 -8.39 -4.09
N VAL A 84 10.41 -8.84 -4.05
CA VAL A 84 9.42 -8.64 -5.12
C VAL A 84 8.21 -7.85 -4.63
N MET A 85 8.38 -7.01 -3.63
CA MET A 85 7.36 -6.12 -3.07
C MET A 85 7.84 -4.67 -3.16
N CYS A 86 7.02 -3.82 -3.76
CA CYS A 86 7.18 -2.37 -3.60
C CYS A 86 6.71 -1.93 -2.20
N ARG A 87 6.92 -0.67 -1.86
CA ARG A 87 6.60 -0.10 -0.55
C ARG A 87 5.14 -0.30 -0.17
N GLU A 88 4.20 -0.06 -1.08
CA GLU A 88 2.77 -0.26 -0.85
C GLU A 88 2.46 -1.71 -0.49
N THR A 89 3.05 -2.67 -1.23
CA THR A 89 2.86 -4.10 -0.94
C THR A 89 3.44 -4.48 0.42
N GLN A 90 4.59 -3.93 0.79
CA GLN A 90 5.20 -4.16 2.10
C GLN A 90 4.32 -3.64 3.24
N MET A 91 3.80 -2.40 3.13
CA MET A 91 2.87 -1.82 4.11
C MET A 91 1.59 -2.65 4.22
N ALA A 92 1.01 -3.06 3.08
CA ALA A 92 -0.18 -3.90 3.05
C ALA A 92 0.02 -5.23 3.79
N VAL A 93 1.12 -5.94 3.49
CA VAL A 93 1.44 -7.22 4.14
C VAL A 93 1.69 -7.02 5.63
N ALA A 94 2.42 -5.99 6.03
CA ALA A 94 2.70 -5.70 7.42
C ALA A 94 1.40 -5.38 8.20
N ALA A 95 0.55 -4.51 7.67
CA ALA A 95 -0.75 -4.21 8.28
C ALA A 95 -1.64 -5.45 8.36
N ALA A 96 -1.68 -6.28 7.31
CA ALA A 96 -2.45 -7.52 7.31
C ALA A 96 -2.00 -8.51 8.39
N GLN A 97 -0.69 -8.70 8.60
CA GLN A 97 -0.18 -9.56 9.67
C GLN A 97 -0.56 -9.04 11.06
N ARG A 98 -0.48 -7.72 11.26
CA ARG A 98 -0.87 -7.08 12.52
C ARG A 98 -2.38 -7.19 12.78
N ALA A 99 -3.23 -6.99 11.76
CA ALA A 99 -4.67 -7.14 11.88
C ALA A 99 -5.08 -8.60 12.20
N LEU A 100 -4.39 -9.59 11.61
CA LEU A 100 -4.57 -11.00 11.95
C LEU A 100 -4.18 -11.28 13.41
N SER A 101 -3.06 -10.76 13.86
CA SER A 101 -2.63 -10.88 15.26
C SER A 101 -3.65 -10.24 16.21
N ASP A 102 -4.15 -9.06 15.91
CA ASP A 102 -5.16 -8.36 16.71
C ASP A 102 -6.50 -9.13 16.78
N SER A 103 -6.88 -9.78 15.67
CA SER A 103 -8.11 -10.59 15.61
C SER A 103 -8.05 -11.89 16.41
N GLY A 104 -6.86 -12.37 16.77
CA GLY A 104 -6.64 -13.69 17.38
C GLY A 104 -6.93 -14.87 16.44
N LEU A 105 -7.10 -14.65 15.14
CA LEU A 105 -7.37 -15.73 14.17
C LEU A 105 -6.06 -16.36 13.69
N GLU A 106 -5.97 -17.67 13.83
CA GLU A 106 -4.84 -18.45 13.32
C GLU A 106 -5.05 -18.82 11.84
N THR A 107 -3.98 -18.73 11.05
CA THR A 107 -3.92 -19.09 9.62
C THR A 107 -2.73 -20.01 9.34
N GLY A 108 -2.75 -20.70 8.20
CA GLY A 108 -1.66 -21.60 7.81
C GLY A 108 -1.83 -23.03 8.38
N ALA A 109 -0.85 -23.55 9.14
CA ALA A 109 -0.79 -24.97 9.51
C ALA A 109 -1.93 -25.45 10.45
N SER A 110 -2.46 -24.55 11.29
CA SER A 110 -3.56 -24.87 12.21
C SER A 110 -4.59 -23.74 12.18
N PRO A 111 -5.36 -23.63 11.09
CA PRO A 111 -6.22 -22.47 10.91
C PRO A 111 -7.46 -22.52 11.80
N THR A 112 -7.85 -21.38 12.36
CA THR A 112 -9.12 -21.22 13.09
C THR A 112 -10.32 -21.41 12.15
N ILE A 113 -10.19 -21.00 10.91
CA ILE A 113 -11.22 -21.09 9.86
C ILE A 113 -10.61 -21.84 8.66
N SER A 114 -11.41 -22.70 8.01
CA SER A 114 -10.97 -23.36 6.78
C SER A 114 -10.42 -22.36 5.77
N PRO A 115 -9.23 -22.59 5.18
CA PRO A 115 -8.62 -21.70 4.22
C PRO A 115 -9.54 -21.30 3.07
N GLU A 116 -10.41 -22.20 2.60
CA GLU A 116 -11.37 -21.98 1.52
C GLU A 116 -12.52 -21.06 1.94
N ARG A 117 -12.69 -20.83 3.25
CA ARG A 117 -13.72 -19.94 3.83
C ARG A 117 -13.13 -18.62 4.31
N PHE A 118 -11.81 -18.43 4.18
CA PHE A 118 -11.12 -17.20 4.54
C PHE A 118 -10.62 -16.51 3.25
N GLY A 119 -11.23 -15.38 2.91
CA GLY A 119 -10.91 -14.62 1.70
C GLY A 119 -10.09 -13.35 1.96
N CYS A 120 -9.71 -12.68 0.88
CA CYS A 120 -8.97 -11.43 0.91
C CYS A 120 -9.45 -10.48 -0.17
N VAL A 121 -9.83 -9.25 0.20
CA VAL A 121 -10.10 -8.18 -0.75
C VAL A 121 -9.27 -6.97 -0.37
N PHE A 122 -8.41 -6.51 -1.28
CA PHE A 122 -7.49 -5.43 -0.96
C PHE A 122 -7.53 -4.31 -2.01
N GLY A 123 -7.66 -3.09 -1.51
CA GLY A 123 -7.65 -1.87 -2.31
C GLY A 123 -6.25 -1.33 -2.51
N SER A 124 -5.99 -0.75 -3.67
CA SER A 124 -4.73 -0.07 -3.92
C SER A 124 -4.91 1.10 -4.90
N ASP A 125 -3.92 1.96 -4.95
CA ASP A 125 -3.74 2.91 -6.04
C ASP A 125 -2.90 2.27 -7.16
N TYR A 126 -2.74 2.96 -8.29
CA TYR A 126 -1.77 2.55 -9.30
C TYR A 126 -0.35 2.53 -8.70
N MET A 127 0.42 1.53 -9.09
CA MET A 127 1.79 1.37 -8.67
C MET A 127 2.72 1.70 -9.84
N LEU A 128 3.78 2.44 -9.58
CA LEU A 128 4.78 2.80 -10.57
C LEU A 128 6.14 2.22 -10.21
N THR A 129 6.87 1.80 -11.24
CA THR A 129 8.26 1.36 -11.11
C THR A 129 9.13 2.52 -10.64
N MET A 130 9.97 2.28 -9.66
CA MET A 130 10.95 3.26 -9.21
C MET A 130 11.94 3.56 -10.34
N PRO A 131 12.35 4.84 -10.53
CA PRO A 131 13.31 5.20 -11.56
C PRO A 131 14.60 4.36 -11.53
N GLU A 132 15.07 4.00 -10.35
CA GLU A 132 16.28 3.22 -10.14
C GLU A 132 16.20 1.82 -10.77
N ASP A 133 15.01 1.21 -10.80
CA ASP A 133 14.81 -0.09 -11.44
C ASP A 133 14.95 -0.04 -12.98
N PHE A 134 14.86 1.16 -13.58
CA PHE A 134 15.01 1.39 -15.02
C PHE A 134 16.41 1.89 -15.44
N THR A 135 17.16 2.49 -14.53
CA THR A 135 18.39 3.23 -14.86
C THR A 135 19.35 2.42 -15.73
N ALA A 136 19.67 1.18 -15.32
CA ALA A 136 20.61 0.35 -16.07
C ALA A 136 20.09 -0.01 -17.47
N ALA A 137 18.77 -0.22 -17.62
CA ALA A 137 18.18 -0.54 -18.91
C ALA A 137 18.15 0.70 -19.85
N VAL A 138 17.83 1.88 -19.29
CA VAL A 138 17.84 3.13 -20.04
C VAL A 138 19.26 3.49 -20.53
N GLU A 139 20.26 3.35 -19.65
CA GLU A 139 21.65 3.62 -20.02
C GLU A 139 22.16 2.68 -21.15
N ARG A 140 21.71 1.42 -21.19
CA ARG A 140 22.04 0.51 -22.25
C ARG A 140 21.42 0.86 -23.61
N CYS A 141 20.28 1.55 -23.58
CA CYS A 141 19.56 2.00 -24.76
C CYS A 141 19.91 3.44 -25.14
N ARG A 142 21.01 3.99 -24.66
CA ARG A 142 21.46 5.33 -25.02
C ARG A 142 22.30 5.26 -26.30
N GLY A 143 21.85 5.99 -27.33
CA GLY A 143 22.56 6.12 -28.60
C GLY A 143 23.86 6.95 -28.49
N GLU A 144 24.63 7.01 -29.57
CA GLU A 144 25.87 7.81 -29.66
C GLU A 144 25.63 9.32 -29.43
N ASP A 145 24.44 9.79 -29.74
CA ASP A 145 23.97 11.17 -29.49
C ASP A 145 23.56 11.43 -28.03
N GLY A 146 23.66 10.41 -27.18
CA GLY A 146 23.27 10.48 -25.78
C GLY A 146 21.76 10.43 -25.54
N GLN A 147 20.92 10.27 -26.58
CA GLN A 147 19.49 10.14 -26.46
C GLN A 147 19.06 8.68 -26.26
N PHE A 148 17.88 8.52 -25.68
CA PHE A 148 17.28 7.18 -25.51
C PHE A 148 16.80 6.64 -26.87
N ASP A 149 17.30 5.47 -27.25
CA ASP A 149 16.90 4.74 -28.44
C ASP A 149 15.93 3.61 -28.08
N PHE A 150 14.66 3.79 -28.39
CA PHE A 150 13.62 2.83 -28.09
C PHE A 150 13.74 1.53 -28.90
N GLU A 151 14.39 1.56 -30.08
CA GLU A 151 14.57 0.35 -30.91
C GLU A 151 15.46 -0.69 -30.20
N GLN A 152 16.38 -0.24 -29.35
CA GLN A 152 17.26 -1.10 -28.56
C GLN A 152 16.58 -1.67 -27.32
N TRP A 153 15.41 -1.15 -26.92
CA TRP A 153 14.79 -1.51 -25.66
C TRP A 153 14.53 -3.01 -25.51
N GLY A 154 14.03 -3.69 -26.57
CA GLY A 154 13.74 -5.12 -26.54
C GLY A 154 14.98 -6.00 -26.40
N ALA A 155 16.06 -5.63 -27.11
CA ALA A 155 17.28 -6.42 -27.19
C ALA A 155 18.27 -6.15 -26.04
N GLU A 156 18.38 -4.89 -25.62
CA GLU A 156 19.41 -4.45 -24.66
C GLU A 156 18.81 -4.02 -23.31
N GLY A 157 17.70 -3.27 -23.35
CA GLY A 157 17.08 -2.70 -22.15
C GLY A 157 16.43 -3.77 -21.28
N ILE A 158 15.45 -4.50 -21.79
CA ILE A 158 14.70 -5.50 -21.02
C ILE A 158 15.62 -6.56 -20.37
N PRO A 159 16.64 -7.14 -21.05
CA PRO A 159 17.54 -8.09 -20.44
C PRO A 159 18.38 -7.52 -19.29
N SER A 160 18.54 -6.19 -19.22
CA SER A 160 19.29 -5.50 -18.17
C SER A 160 18.46 -5.21 -16.92
N MET A 161 17.14 -5.38 -16.99
CA MET A 161 16.26 -5.21 -15.85
C MET A 161 16.32 -6.40 -14.90
N THR A 162 16.04 -6.14 -13.62
CA THR A 162 15.89 -7.22 -12.63
C THR A 162 14.79 -8.19 -13.07
N PRO A 163 15.06 -9.50 -13.17
CA PRO A 163 14.02 -10.48 -13.47
C PRO A 163 12.82 -10.35 -12.54
N LEU A 164 11.60 -10.46 -13.09
CA LEU A 164 10.35 -10.33 -12.34
C LEU A 164 10.11 -8.94 -11.71
N TRP A 165 10.83 -7.91 -12.15
CA TRP A 165 10.67 -6.53 -11.66
C TRP A 165 9.20 -6.05 -11.67
N LEU A 166 8.43 -6.47 -12.68
CA LEU A 166 7.04 -6.09 -12.83
C LEU A 166 6.17 -6.57 -11.65
N LEU A 167 6.50 -7.72 -11.04
CA LEU A 167 5.76 -8.24 -9.90
C LEU A 167 5.75 -7.29 -8.70
N LYS A 168 6.78 -6.44 -8.55
CA LYS A 168 6.81 -5.44 -7.48
C LYS A 168 5.65 -4.43 -7.58
N TYR A 169 5.19 -4.14 -8.82
CA TYR A 169 4.39 -2.96 -9.14
C TYR A 169 3.00 -3.29 -9.71
N LEU A 170 2.55 -4.53 -9.58
CA LEU A 170 1.19 -4.90 -9.98
C LEU A 170 0.21 -4.62 -8.83
N PRO A 171 -0.91 -3.90 -9.10
CA PRO A 171 -1.87 -3.50 -8.06
C PRO A 171 -2.56 -4.65 -7.33
N ASN A 172 -2.54 -5.86 -7.90
CA ASN A 172 -3.09 -7.07 -7.27
C ASN A 172 -2.11 -7.75 -6.30
N MET A 173 -0.84 -7.35 -6.28
CA MET A 173 0.17 -8.03 -5.46
C MET A 173 -0.04 -7.89 -3.96
N PRO A 174 -0.58 -6.79 -3.40
CA PRO A 174 -0.94 -6.74 -1.99
C PRO A 174 -1.86 -7.90 -1.59
N ALA A 175 -3.00 -8.07 -2.26
CA ALA A 175 -3.93 -9.16 -2.00
C ALA A 175 -3.28 -10.54 -2.20
N SER A 176 -2.51 -10.70 -3.28
CA SER A 176 -1.83 -11.96 -3.61
C SER A 176 -0.80 -12.37 -2.56
N HIS A 177 0.08 -11.46 -2.14
CA HIS A 177 1.07 -11.75 -1.09
C HIS A 177 0.42 -12.04 0.26
N ILE A 178 -0.61 -11.27 0.64
CA ILE A 178 -1.38 -11.51 1.87
C ILE A 178 -1.98 -12.91 1.85
N ALA A 179 -2.64 -13.29 0.76
CA ALA A 179 -3.25 -14.61 0.61
C ALA A 179 -2.21 -15.73 0.66
N ILE A 180 -1.08 -15.59 -0.04
CA ILE A 180 0.00 -16.60 -0.07
C ILE A 180 0.62 -16.81 1.31
N PHE A 181 0.95 -15.72 2.04
CA PHE A 181 1.62 -15.85 3.34
C PHE A 181 0.71 -16.40 4.45
N ASN A 182 -0.59 -16.32 4.27
CA ASN A 182 -1.58 -16.73 5.26
C ASN A 182 -2.43 -17.94 4.82
N ASP A 183 -2.14 -18.51 3.64
CA ASP A 183 -2.91 -19.62 3.05
C ASP A 183 -4.41 -19.34 2.95
N LEU A 184 -4.78 -18.13 2.51
CA LEU A 184 -6.17 -17.73 2.29
C LEU A 184 -6.62 -18.18 0.91
N ARG A 185 -7.55 -19.12 0.83
CA ARG A 185 -8.03 -19.75 -0.41
C ARG A 185 -9.48 -19.43 -0.74
N GLY A 186 -10.11 -18.62 0.10
CA GLY A 186 -11.47 -18.12 -0.11
C GLY A 186 -11.53 -17.06 -1.24
N PRO A 187 -12.70 -16.40 -1.40
CA PRO A 187 -12.85 -15.34 -2.39
C PRO A 187 -11.77 -14.28 -2.28
N SER A 188 -11.15 -13.94 -3.41
CA SER A 188 -10.05 -12.96 -3.45
C SER A 188 -10.28 -11.97 -4.58
N ASN A 189 -10.07 -10.69 -4.30
CA ASN A 189 -10.16 -9.63 -5.29
C ASN A 189 -9.19 -8.48 -4.97
N SER A 190 -8.90 -7.69 -6.01
CA SER A 190 -8.07 -6.50 -5.93
C SER A 190 -8.78 -5.33 -6.60
N LEU A 191 -8.89 -4.22 -5.90
CA LEU A 191 -9.65 -3.05 -6.35
C LEU A 191 -8.71 -1.86 -6.52
N THR A 192 -8.71 -1.26 -7.72
CA THR A 192 -7.84 -0.12 -8.04
C THR A 192 -8.71 1.06 -8.47
N VAL A 193 -9.30 1.73 -7.49
CA VAL A 193 -10.15 2.91 -7.66
C VAL A 193 -9.64 4.10 -6.83
N ARG A 194 -8.33 4.21 -6.71
CA ARG A 194 -7.61 5.28 -6.00
C ARG A 194 -8.05 5.37 -4.52
N GLU A 195 -8.34 6.56 -4.04
CA GLU A 195 -8.70 6.86 -2.65
C GLU A 195 -9.97 6.14 -2.17
N ALA A 196 -10.84 5.73 -3.08
CA ALA A 196 -12.06 4.98 -2.76
C ALA A 196 -11.82 3.47 -2.55
N SER A 197 -10.63 2.95 -2.93
CA SER A 197 -10.34 1.51 -2.97
C SER A 197 -10.62 0.80 -1.65
N GLY A 198 -10.23 1.38 -0.52
CA GLY A 198 -10.43 0.79 0.80
C GLY A 198 -11.90 0.65 1.19
N HIS A 199 -12.70 1.66 0.93
CA HIS A 199 -14.14 1.64 1.24
C HIS A 199 -14.89 0.63 0.34
N VAL A 200 -14.55 0.57 -0.93
CA VAL A 200 -15.15 -0.40 -1.87
C VAL A 200 -14.75 -1.83 -1.49
N ALA A 201 -13.49 -2.05 -1.10
CA ALA A 201 -13.01 -3.35 -0.61
C ALA A 201 -13.77 -3.80 0.64
N ALA A 202 -14.01 -2.89 1.60
CA ALA A 202 -14.79 -3.19 2.80
C ALA A 202 -16.25 -3.55 2.46
N GLY A 203 -16.86 -2.84 1.52
CA GLY A 203 -18.21 -3.13 1.02
C GLY A 203 -18.30 -4.50 0.36
N GLU A 204 -17.34 -4.85 -0.51
CA GLU A 204 -17.27 -6.17 -1.16
C GLU A 204 -17.07 -7.30 -0.17
N ALA A 205 -16.18 -7.14 0.79
CA ALA A 205 -15.94 -8.12 1.85
C ALA A 205 -17.22 -8.38 2.66
N ALA A 206 -17.92 -7.33 3.07
CA ALA A 206 -19.16 -7.44 3.81
C ALA A 206 -20.26 -8.18 3.01
N ILE A 207 -20.40 -7.87 1.73
CA ILE A 207 -21.34 -8.55 0.84
C ILE A 207 -20.95 -10.04 0.67
N THR A 208 -19.66 -10.34 0.55
CA THR A 208 -19.14 -11.70 0.40
C THR A 208 -19.46 -12.58 1.61
N ILE A 209 -19.32 -12.05 2.84
CA ILE A 209 -19.73 -12.74 4.06
C ILE A 209 -21.26 -12.89 4.13
N LYS A 210 -22.01 -11.82 3.84
CA LYS A 210 -23.49 -11.86 3.89
C LYS A 210 -24.08 -12.90 2.96
N ARG A 211 -23.54 -13.06 1.75
CA ARG A 211 -23.99 -14.09 0.80
C ARG A 211 -23.51 -15.51 1.14
N GLY A 212 -22.70 -15.67 2.21
CA GLY A 212 -22.21 -16.96 2.65
C GLY A 212 -21.06 -17.54 1.84
N ALA A 213 -20.39 -16.74 0.99
CA ALA A 213 -19.26 -17.21 0.18
C ALA A 213 -17.97 -17.33 1.00
N ALA A 214 -17.84 -16.56 2.10
CA ALA A 214 -16.78 -16.67 3.08
C ALA A 214 -17.33 -16.50 4.49
N ASP A 215 -16.57 -16.93 5.50
CA ASP A 215 -16.88 -16.71 6.91
C ASP A 215 -16.01 -15.58 7.48
N VAL A 216 -14.81 -15.43 6.95
CA VAL A 216 -13.87 -14.33 7.27
C VAL A 216 -13.33 -13.73 5.99
N MET A 217 -13.17 -12.41 5.99
CA MET A 217 -12.49 -11.65 4.92
C MET A 217 -11.44 -10.76 5.54
N LEU A 218 -10.21 -10.91 5.10
CA LEU A 218 -9.18 -9.91 5.35
C LEU A 218 -9.38 -8.78 4.31
N VAL A 219 -9.56 -7.56 4.81
CA VAL A 219 -9.85 -6.41 3.97
C VAL A 219 -8.98 -5.24 4.35
N GLY A 220 -8.49 -4.52 3.38
CA GLY A 220 -7.69 -3.32 3.61
C GLY A 220 -7.40 -2.54 2.34
N SER A 221 -6.57 -1.54 2.49
CA SER A 221 -6.04 -0.78 1.35
C SER A 221 -4.65 -0.26 1.66
N THR A 222 -3.91 0.03 0.61
CA THR A 222 -2.58 0.63 0.70
C THR A 222 -2.33 1.57 -0.47
N GLY A 223 -1.48 2.55 -0.24
CA GLY A 223 -1.04 3.45 -1.29
C GLY A 223 0.09 4.34 -0.83
N THR A 224 0.88 4.80 -1.76
CA THR A 224 1.84 5.89 -1.53
C THR A 224 1.78 6.89 -2.67
N ARG A 225 1.79 8.16 -2.31
CA ARG A 225 2.12 9.28 -3.21
C ARG A 225 3.56 9.73 -3.00
N ILE A 226 4.29 9.09 -2.05
CA ILE A 226 5.70 9.33 -1.77
C ILE A 226 6.54 8.50 -2.76
N HIS A 227 6.55 8.96 -3.99
CA HIS A 227 7.23 8.32 -5.12
C HIS A 227 7.57 9.41 -6.15
N PRO A 228 8.81 9.49 -6.68
CA PRO A 228 9.22 10.58 -7.58
C PRO A 228 8.26 10.81 -8.76
N MET A 229 7.92 9.75 -9.48
CA MET A 229 7.03 9.85 -10.65
C MET A 229 5.58 10.15 -10.28
N LYS A 230 5.06 9.62 -9.16
CA LYS A 230 3.70 9.93 -8.70
C LYS A 230 3.58 11.37 -8.23
N MET A 231 4.62 11.91 -7.61
CA MET A 231 4.66 13.32 -7.22
C MET A 231 4.66 14.24 -8.43
N VAL A 232 5.48 13.95 -9.45
CA VAL A 232 5.45 14.68 -10.72
C VAL A 232 4.06 14.58 -11.36
N HIS A 233 3.47 13.40 -11.42
CA HIS A 233 2.12 13.20 -11.96
C HIS A 233 1.07 14.02 -11.19
N ALA A 234 1.14 14.03 -9.85
CA ALA A 234 0.22 14.82 -9.02
C ALA A 234 0.39 16.33 -9.27
N ILE A 235 1.62 16.84 -9.33
CA ILE A 235 1.91 18.25 -9.59
C ILE A 235 1.38 18.70 -10.97
N LEU A 236 1.46 17.82 -11.98
CA LEU A 236 1.03 18.14 -13.34
C LEU A 236 -0.48 18.04 -13.56
N ASN A 237 -1.18 17.20 -12.81
CA ASN A 237 -2.57 16.85 -13.07
C ASN A 237 -3.55 17.23 -11.96
N GLU A 238 -3.05 17.58 -10.77
CA GLU A 238 -3.87 17.81 -9.59
C GLU A 238 -3.53 19.18 -8.97
N GLN A 239 -4.46 19.75 -8.23
CA GLN A 239 -4.15 20.88 -7.37
C GLN A 239 -3.50 20.38 -6.10
N VAL A 240 -2.19 20.57 -5.97
CA VAL A 240 -1.38 20.16 -4.82
C VAL A 240 -1.04 21.38 -3.96
N ALA A 241 -1.07 21.25 -2.66
CA ALA A 241 -0.60 22.28 -1.74
C ALA A 241 0.92 22.41 -1.86
N LEU A 242 1.38 23.61 -2.13
CA LEU A 242 2.79 23.94 -2.37
C LEU A 242 3.21 25.11 -1.48
N GLY A 243 4.49 25.18 -1.18
CA GLY A 243 5.11 26.26 -0.40
C GLY A 243 6.02 25.71 0.70
N ASP A 244 6.52 26.61 1.52
CA ASP A 244 7.41 26.27 2.63
C ASP A 244 6.87 26.80 3.98
N ASN A 245 5.76 27.53 3.98
CA ASN A 245 5.18 28.14 5.17
C ASN A 245 4.14 27.22 5.81
N GLU A 246 4.33 26.89 7.07
CA GLU A 246 3.38 26.17 7.93
C GLU A 246 2.78 24.90 7.28
N PRO A 247 3.61 23.95 6.79
CA PRO A 247 3.13 22.78 6.06
C PRO A 247 2.16 21.91 6.89
N GLU A 248 2.28 21.96 8.21
CA GLU A 248 1.37 21.30 9.14
C GLU A 248 -0.07 21.80 9.05
N THR A 249 -0.31 22.98 8.48
CA THR A 249 -1.65 23.56 8.31
C THR A 249 -2.25 23.28 6.92
N TRP A 250 -1.54 22.61 6.02
CA TRP A 250 -1.96 22.46 4.62
C TRP A 250 -3.13 21.49 4.42
N SER A 251 -3.19 20.42 5.23
CA SER A 251 -4.27 19.44 5.15
C SER A 251 -5.53 19.99 5.82
N ARG A 252 -6.38 20.60 5.02
CA ARG A 252 -7.65 21.20 5.48
C ARG A 252 -8.80 20.82 4.53
N PRO A 253 -9.23 19.56 4.52
CA PRO A 253 -10.30 19.10 3.64
C PRO A 253 -11.59 19.88 3.94
N PHE A 254 -12.31 20.23 2.87
CA PHE A 254 -13.56 21.02 2.89
C PHE A 254 -13.42 22.48 3.36
N ASP A 255 -12.25 22.94 3.79
CA ASP A 255 -12.00 24.34 4.11
C ASP A 255 -12.11 25.22 2.86
N ARG A 256 -12.69 26.42 3.01
CA ARG A 256 -12.81 27.39 1.93
C ARG A 256 -11.43 27.82 1.40
N ASP A 257 -10.46 27.98 2.27
CA ASP A 257 -9.13 28.51 1.99
C ASP A 257 -8.08 27.40 1.75
N ARG A 258 -8.54 26.14 1.47
CA ARG A 258 -7.64 25.03 1.13
C ARG A 258 -6.84 25.33 -0.13
N LYS A 259 -5.58 24.91 -0.14
CA LYS A 259 -4.64 25.19 -1.26
C LYS A 259 -4.45 23.99 -2.19
N GLY A 260 -5.07 22.87 -1.92
CA GLY A 260 -4.93 21.66 -2.70
C GLY A 260 -4.72 20.42 -1.84
N MET A 261 -4.43 19.32 -2.50
CA MET A 261 -4.15 18.01 -1.87
C MET A 261 -2.77 18.02 -1.21
N VAL A 262 -2.65 17.40 -0.06
CA VAL A 262 -1.37 17.06 0.57
C VAL A 262 -1.09 15.59 0.29
N LEU A 263 0.11 15.29 -0.23
CA LEU A 263 0.51 13.92 -0.56
C LEU A 263 0.90 13.17 0.70
N GLY A 264 0.62 11.86 0.71
CA GLY A 264 0.94 10.98 1.82
C GLY A 264 0.98 9.52 1.42
N GLU A 265 1.11 8.66 2.42
CA GLU A 265 1.13 7.19 2.25
C GLU A 265 0.58 6.47 3.49
N GLY A 266 0.22 5.19 3.31
CA GLY A 266 -0.28 4.33 4.36
C GLY A 266 -0.87 3.01 3.86
#